data_0078a23b167343d2fd9dcd38b44c7bd4
#
_entry.id   0078a23b167343d2fd9dcd38b44c7bd4
#
_cell.length_a   1.000
_cell.length_b   1.000
_cell.length_c   1.000
_cell.angle_alpha   90.00
_cell.angle_beta   90.00
_cell.angle_gamma   90.00
#
_symmetry.space_group_name_H-M   'P 1'
#
loop_
_entity.id
_entity.type
_entity.pdbx_description
1 polymer ?
#
loop_
_entity_poly.entity_id
_entity_poly.type
_entity_poly.pdbx_seq_one_letter_code
_entity_poly.pdbx_strand_id
1 'polypeptide(L)'
;MLSDIIPQGFKDDVHHTLTEHNFKNTIINYFQSNGFFLVKTPLLEYSNKDTGINTFKIISKKNEKKLNIRDDITMQVARLSQTRLSKKTMPFKLCYYGEVVRKRGTMLRPERQFLQIGAECIGENSFLADVEILELAYKSLSLVGIKDITLEISSRVFLDRFFTKIKSSPKKDEIKRLIRLKDLASILDILETKYHKFLKDIFSCTGSYKNKKNNLKKLKVDDLTSKEVENINTIMSKFLKRNSKINIFLDLSEIDKKYYHSGLRFTFFSKNIRGEIAQGGRYLVRKDDKKLIATGFTCYMDSLLRASSTKISHKKILVPFNISKKNLQLFIKKGYSILRYTGEKNINKKLARNQKCQFYLENNKIKKT
;
A
#
# COMPACT_ATOMS: atom_id res chain seq x y z
N MET A 1 -21.01 -27.91 0.19
CA MET A 1 -21.11 -27.92 1.66
C MET A 1 -19.86 -27.41 2.40
N LEU A 2 -18.62 -27.62 1.98
CA LEU A 2 -17.45 -27.01 2.64
C LEU A 2 -17.21 -25.55 2.25
N SER A 3 -17.76 -25.08 1.10
CA SER A 3 -17.68 -23.69 0.64
C SER A 3 -18.42 -22.68 1.54
N ASP A 4 -19.36 -23.14 2.35
CA ASP A 4 -20.24 -22.26 3.14
C ASP A 4 -19.61 -21.85 4.49
N ILE A 5 -18.41 -22.36 4.80
CA ILE A 5 -17.67 -22.04 6.04
C ILE A 5 -16.88 -20.73 5.89
N ILE A 6 -16.52 -20.36 4.67
CA ILE A 6 -15.68 -19.18 4.41
C ILE A 6 -16.57 -17.96 4.11
N PRO A 7 -16.57 -16.91 4.95
CA PRO A 7 -17.38 -15.73 4.72
C PRO A 7 -16.99 -14.99 3.43
N GLN A 8 -17.94 -14.30 2.80
CA GLN A 8 -17.69 -13.50 1.61
C GLN A 8 -16.55 -12.49 1.81
N GLY A 9 -15.62 -12.44 0.86
CA GLY A 9 -14.43 -11.57 0.89
C GLY A 9 -13.26 -12.18 1.66
N PHE A 10 -13.39 -13.42 2.12
CA PHE A 10 -12.30 -14.28 2.63
C PHE A 10 -12.08 -15.43 1.66
N LYS A 11 -10.88 -15.99 1.62
CA LYS A 11 -10.57 -17.11 0.73
C LYS A 11 -9.39 -17.93 1.24
N ASP A 12 -9.39 -19.22 0.94
CA ASP A 12 -8.20 -20.03 0.93
C ASP A 12 -7.42 -19.77 -0.37
N ASP A 13 -6.11 -19.62 -0.26
CA ASP A 13 -5.27 -19.39 -1.44
C ASP A 13 -4.14 -20.41 -1.52
N VAL A 14 -4.21 -21.28 -2.52
CA VAL A 14 -3.18 -22.27 -2.84
C VAL A 14 -2.33 -21.90 -4.04
N HIS A 15 -2.74 -20.90 -4.83
CA HIS A 15 -2.09 -20.54 -6.09
C HIS A 15 -1.10 -19.37 -5.93
N HIS A 16 -1.40 -18.41 -5.07
CA HIS A 16 -0.61 -17.19 -4.90
C HIS A 16 0.26 -17.19 -3.65
N THR A 17 0.04 -18.12 -2.70
CA THR A 17 0.74 -18.16 -1.40
C THR A 17 2.27 -18.11 -1.53
N LEU A 18 2.85 -18.84 -2.48
CA LEU A 18 4.28 -18.80 -2.74
C LEU A 18 4.73 -17.44 -3.28
N THR A 19 3.96 -16.87 -4.20
CA THR A 19 4.25 -15.55 -4.80
C THR A 19 4.13 -14.47 -3.74
N GLU A 20 3.10 -14.53 -2.89
CA GLU A 20 2.91 -13.63 -1.76
C GLU A 20 4.10 -13.68 -0.79
N HIS A 21 4.52 -14.88 -0.39
CA HIS A 21 5.68 -15.08 0.47
C HIS A 21 6.95 -14.44 -0.11
N ASN A 22 7.20 -14.63 -1.40
CA ASN A 22 8.37 -14.07 -2.07
C ASN A 22 8.27 -12.54 -2.21
N PHE A 23 7.10 -12.00 -2.57
CA PHE A 23 6.88 -10.56 -2.64
C PHE A 23 7.11 -9.89 -1.29
N LYS A 24 6.53 -10.45 -0.23
CA LYS A 24 6.74 -10.00 1.14
C LYS A 24 8.24 -9.93 1.47
N ASN A 25 8.97 -11.02 1.24
CA ASN A 25 10.39 -11.07 1.57
C ASN A 25 11.21 -10.08 0.72
N THR A 26 10.93 -9.97 -0.57
CA THR A 26 11.59 -9.03 -1.48
C THR A 26 11.40 -7.59 -1.02
N ILE A 27 10.17 -7.20 -0.69
CA ILE A 27 9.85 -5.83 -0.27
C ILE A 27 10.46 -5.53 1.11
N ILE A 28 10.32 -6.42 2.08
CA ILE A 28 10.86 -6.21 3.43
C ILE A 28 12.40 -6.14 3.41
N ASN A 29 13.06 -7.03 2.68
CA ASN A 29 14.51 -6.97 2.53
C ASN A 29 14.97 -5.65 1.89
N TYR A 30 14.23 -5.15 0.91
CA TYR A 30 14.51 -3.87 0.29
C TYR A 30 14.33 -2.71 1.28
N PHE A 31 13.29 -2.71 2.11
CA PHE A 31 13.11 -1.69 3.15
C PHE A 31 14.26 -1.71 4.17
N GLN A 32 14.64 -2.91 4.66
CA GLN A 32 15.74 -3.05 5.60
C GLN A 32 17.08 -2.59 5.00
N SER A 33 17.33 -2.88 3.72
CA SER A 33 18.52 -2.39 3.01
C SER A 33 18.56 -0.87 2.83
N ASN A 34 17.42 -0.19 2.99
CA ASN A 34 17.30 1.28 3.00
C ASN A 34 17.19 1.85 4.43
N GLY A 35 17.55 1.08 5.46
CA GLY A 35 17.66 1.55 6.84
C GLY A 35 16.33 1.57 7.61
N PHE A 36 15.28 0.90 7.13
CA PHE A 36 14.01 0.77 7.86
C PHE A 36 14.02 -0.42 8.80
N PHE A 37 13.67 -0.19 10.06
CA PHE A 37 13.56 -1.24 11.07
C PHE A 37 12.24 -1.97 10.98
N LEU A 38 12.30 -3.29 10.88
CA LEU A 38 11.11 -4.13 10.87
C LEU A 38 10.49 -4.20 12.27
N VAL A 39 9.20 -3.85 12.35
CA VAL A 39 8.42 -3.91 13.58
C VAL A 39 7.21 -4.82 13.42
N LYS A 40 6.76 -5.41 14.51
CA LYS A 40 5.56 -6.25 14.58
C LYS A 40 4.55 -5.61 15.53
N THR A 41 3.34 -5.42 15.06
CA THR A 41 2.22 -4.89 15.86
C THR A 41 1.17 -5.99 16.09
N PRO A 42 0.37 -5.90 17.17
CA PRO A 42 -0.64 -6.92 17.49
C PRO A 42 -1.80 -6.91 16.50
N LEU A 43 -2.39 -8.08 16.26
CA LEU A 43 -3.60 -8.22 15.46
C LEU A 43 -4.83 -7.65 16.15
N LEU A 44 -4.88 -7.80 17.48
CA LEU A 44 -5.97 -7.30 18.32
C LEU A 44 -5.55 -6.02 19.03
N GLU A 45 -6.47 -5.08 19.13
CA GLU A 45 -6.28 -3.83 19.87
C GLU A 45 -7.56 -3.42 20.60
N TYR A 46 -7.43 -2.63 21.65
CA TYR A 46 -8.60 -2.05 22.30
C TYR A 46 -9.30 -1.05 21.38
N SER A 47 -10.63 -1.12 21.37
CA SER A 47 -11.46 -0.14 20.66
C SER A 47 -11.24 1.25 21.28
N ASN A 48 -10.85 2.21 20.45
CA ASN A 48 -10.73 3.62 20.84
C ASN A 48 -11.41 4.51 19.78
N LYS A 49 -11.41 5.83 20.00
CA LYS A 49 -12.02 6.79 19.06
C LYS A 49 -11.32 6.83 17.69
N ASP A 50 -10.07 6.41 17.63
CA ASP A 50 -9.23 6.42 16.42
C ASP A 50 -9.28 5.09 15.66
N THR A 51 -9.90 4.05 16.24
CA THR A 51 -10.09 2.78 15.53
C THR A 51 -11.06 2.95 14.37
N GLY A 52 -10.67 2.39 13.21
CA GLY A 52 -11.39 2.55 11.95
C GLY A 52 -12.86 2.08 12.04
N ILE A 53 -13.72 2.72 11.26
CA ILE A 53 -15.15 2.38 11.15
C ILE A 53 -15.35 0.97 10.55
N ASN A 54 -14.33 0.49 9.82
CA ASN A 54 -14.38 -0.78 9.08
C ASN A 54 -13.77 -1.97 9.84
N THR A 55 -13.66 -1.89 11.17
CA THR A 55 -13.09 -2.94 12.02
C THR A 55 -14.14 -3.97 12.44
N PHE A 56 -13.71 -5.23 12.58
CA PHE A 56 -14.46 -6.23 13.34
C PHE A 56 -14.29 -5.98 14.83
N LYS A 57 -15.41 -5.96 15.53
CA LYS A 57 -15.43 -5.82 16.99
C LYS A 57 -15.63 -7.18 17.64
N ILE A 58 -14.80 -7.50 18.60
CA ILE A 58 -14.94 -8.68 19.45
C ILE A 58 -15.66 -8.23 20.70
N ILE A 59 -16.82 -8.80 20.94
CA ILE A 59 -17.63 -8.54 22.14
C ILE A 59 -17.21 -9.57 23.17
N SER A 60 -16.52 -9.14 24.23
CA SER A 60 -16.31 -9.93 25.42
C SER A 60 -17.41 -9.67 26.44
N LYS A 61 -17.33 -10.29 27.62
CA LYS A 61 -18.38 -10.17 28.66
C LYS A 61 -18.75 -8.72 28.98
N LYS A 62 -19.98 -8.52 29.48
CA LYS A 62 -20.53 -7.25 29.96
C LYS A 62 -19.52 -6.62 30.93
N ASN A 63 -18.92 -5.47 30.65
CA ASN A 63 -17.94 -4.70 31.41
C ASN A 63 -16.45 -4.83 31.00
N GLU A 64 -16.09 -5.61 29.99
CA GLU A 64 -14.71 -5.61 29.48
C GLU A 64 -14.52 -4.58 28.37
N LYS A 65 -13.27 -4.10 28.24
CA LYS A 65 -12.89 -3.19 27.14
C LYS A 65 -13.09 -3.92 25.79
N LYS A 66 -13.88 -3.33 24.90
CA LYS A 66 -14.14 -3.87 23.56
C LYS A 66 -12.82 -4.00 22.79
N LEU A 67 -12.61 -5.14 22.14
CA LEU A 67 -11.47 -5.40 21.26
C LEU A 67 -11.87 -5.24 19.80
N ASN A 68 -10.90 -4.85 18.97
CA ASN A 68 -11.03 -4.82 17.52
C ASN A 68 -9.95 -5.67 16.88
N ILE A 69 -10.29 -6.30 15.74
CA ILE A 69 -9.29 -6.81 14.81
C ILE A 69 -8.83 -5.61 13.96
N ARG A 70 -7.53 -5.40 13.81
CA ARG A 70 -6.98 -4.27 13.06
C ARG A 70 -7.43 -4.28 11.60
N ASP A 71 -7.81 -3.14 11.07
CA ASP A 71 -8.12 -2.91 9.66
C ASP A 71 -7.02 -2.12 8.92
N ASP A 72 -6.00 -1.66 9.67
CA ASP A 72 -4.84 -0.91 9.18
C ASP A 72 -3.67 -1.00 10.18
N ILE A 73 -2.42 -0.98 9.70
CA ILE A 73 -1.22 -1.10 10.55
C ILE A 73 -0.55 0.26 10.77
N THR A 74 -0.69 1.22 9.88
CA THR A 74 -0.02 2.54 9.93
C THR A 74 -0.20 3.22 11.30
N MET A 75 -1.44 3.30 11.79
CA MET A 75 -1.72 3.95 13.08
C MET A 75 -1.16 3.18 14.27
N GLN A 76 -1.01 1.87 14.17
CA GLN A 76 -0.35 1.07 15.21
C GLN A 76 1.15 1.35 15.27
N VAL A 77 1.79 1.50 14.09
CA VAL A 77 3.22 1.87 13.98
C VAL A 77 3.44 3.30 14.49
N ALA A 78 2.55 4.23 14.14
CA ALA A 78 2.58 5.58 14.67
C ALA A 78 2.49 5.61 16.21
N ARG A 79 1.59 4.82 16.80
CA ARG A 79 1.48 4.68 18.26
C ARG A 79 2.72 4.05 18.89
N LEU A 80 3.34 3.06 18.20
CA LEU A 80 4.58 2.42 18.66
C LEU A 80 5.71 3.45 18.82
N SER A 81 5.83 4.40 17.88
CA SER A 81 6.84 5.47 17.96
C SER A 81 6.67 6.37 19.19
N GLN A 82 5.44 6.57 19.62
CA GLN A 82 5.11 7.42 20.77
C GLN A 82 5.22 6.70 22.12
N THR A 83 5.16 5.38 22.13
CA THR A 83 5.17 4.57 23.34
C THR A 83 6.52 3.89 23.55
N ARG A 84 6.76 2.78 22.86
CA ARG A 84 7.96 1.95 23.03
C ARG A 84 9.26 2.62 22.58
N LEU A 85 9.16 3.51 21.56
CA LEU A 85 10.32 4.23 21.01
C LEU A 85 10.44 5.67 21.51
N SER A 86 9.56 6.12 22.41
CA SER A 86 9.50 7.52 22.86
C SER A 86 10.79 8.08 23.46
N LYS A 87 11.66 7.21 23.98
CA LYS A 87 12.98 7.56 24.55
C LYS A 87 14.14 7.47 23.54
N LYS A 88 13.89 7.02 22.30
CA LYS A 88 14.92 6.91 21.28
C LYS A 88 14.98 8.17 20.41
N THR A 89 16.13 8.38 19.77
CA THR A 89 16.35 9.54 18.87
C THR A 89 15.53 9.40 17.58
N MET A 90 14.86 10.47 17.19
CA MET A 90 14.18 10.59 15.89
C MET A 90 15.16 11.03 14.78
N PRO A 91 14.84 10.83 13.49
CA PRO A 91 13.59 10.25 12.98
C PRO A 91 13.57 8.72 13.08
N PHE A 92 12.37 8.15 13.18
CA PHE A 92 12.17 6.70 13.14
C PHE A 92 11.83 6.27 11.72
N LYS A 93 12.65 5.39 11.15
CA LYS A 93 12.37 4.69 9.90
C LYS A 93 11.91 3.26 10.24
N LEU A 94 10.63 3.01 10.13
CA LEU A 94 10.00 1.75 10.52
C LEU A 94 9.34 1.10 9.32
N CYS A 95 9.44 -0.22 9.20
CA CYS A 95 8.69 -0.98 8.21
C CYS A 95 7.93 -2.13 8.88
N TYR A 96 6.89 -2.60 8.22
CA TYR A 96 6.00 -3.62 8.77
C TYR A 96 5.38 -4.48 7.67
N TYR A 97 4.90 -5.64 8.09
CA TYR A 97 3.93 -6.42 7.34
C TYR A 97 2.96 -7.09 8.32
N GLY A 98 1.78 -7.43 7.83
CA GLY A 98 0.82 -8.18 8.61
C GLY A 98 -0.56 -8.22 7.98
N GLU A 99 -1.34 -9.22 8.40
CA GLU A 99 -2.73 -9.33 8.00
C GLU A 99 -3.56 -8.21 8.59
N VAL A 100 -4.49 -7.71 7.79
CA VAL A 100 -5.56 -6.81 8.21
C VAL A 100 -6.90 -7.42 7.81
N VAL A 101 -7.93 -7.10 8.60
CA VAL A 101 -9.27 -7.64 8.37
C VAL A 101 -10.28 -6.51 8.37
N ARG A 102 -11.02 -6.35 7.28
CA ARG A 102 -12.03 -5.32 7.10
C ARG A 102 -13.44 -5.89 7.21
N LYS A 103 -14.32 -5.18 7.89
CA LYS A 103 -15.73 -5.54 7.99
C LYS A 103 -16.44 -5.55 6.64
N ARG A 104 -16.03 -4.64 5.73
CA ARG A 104 -16.57 -4.53 4.37
C ARG A 104 -15.43 -4.34 3.38
N GLY A 105 -15.47 -5.06 2.27
CA GLY A 105 -14.68 -4.76 1.08
C GLY A 105 -15.28 -3.59 0.30
N THR A 106 -14.64 -3.23 -0.79
CA THR A 106 -15.16 -2.25 -1.76
C THR A 106 -15.34 -2.91 -3.13
N MET A 107 -16.07 -2.28 -4.05
CA MET A 107 -16.19 -2.80 -5.42
C MET A 107 -14.83 -2.92 -6.13
N LEU A 108 -13.88 -2.05 -5.81
CA LEU A 108 -12.53 -2.07 -6.39
C LEU A 108 -11.61 -3.06 -5.67
N ARG A 109 -11.89 -3.35 -4.40
CA ARG A 109 -11.19 -4.32 -3.57
C ARG A 109 -12.20 -5.11 -2.74
N PRO A 110 -12.67 -6.25 -3.27
CA PRO A 110 -13.65 -7.09 -2.57
C PRO A 110 -13.05 -7.88 -1.41
N GLU A 111 -11.73 -8.12 -1.42
CA GLU A 111 -11.03 -8.84 -0.35
C GLU A 111 -11.14 -8.08 0.97
N ARG A 112 -11.52 -8.82 2.01
CA ARG A 112 -11.68 -8.31 3.37
C ARG A 112 -10.52 -8.68 4.29
N GLN A 113 -9.80 -9.74 3.95
CA GLN A 113 -8.53 -10.12 4.57
C GLN A 113 -7.43 -10.08 3.52
N PHE A 114 -6.33 -9.41 3.84
CA PHE A 114 -5.15 -9.32 2.98
C PHE A 114 -3.94 -8.85 3.77
N LEU A 115 -2.75 -9.14 3.26
CA LEU A 115 -1.49 -8.70 3.82
C LEU A 115 -1.22 -7.23 3.46
N GLN A 116 -0.98 -6.38 4.46
CA GLN A 116 -0.39 -5.05 4.30
C GLN A 116 1.13 -5.11 4.47
N ILE A 117 1.85 -4.37 3.64
CA ILE A 117 3.30 -4.14 3.78
C ILE A 117 3.54 -2.65 3.63
N GLY A 118 4.25 -2.04 4.57
CA GLY A 118 4.46 -0.59 4.54
C GLY A 118 5.72 -0.13 5.23
N ALA A 119 6.02 1.15 5.04
CA ALA A 119 7.14 1.84 5.66
C ALA A 119 6.74 3.26 6.07
N GLU A 120 7.24 3.70 7.24
CA GLU A 120 6.91 4.97 7.86
C GLU A 120 8.21 5.69 8.30
N CYS A 121 8.35 6.95 7.94
CA CYS A 121 9.35 7.87 8.46
C CYS A 121 8.67 8.86 9.41
N ILE A 122 8.98 8.79 10.70
CA ILE A 122 8.27 9.52 11.74
C ILE A 122 9.24 10.48 12.44
N GLY A 123 8.86 11.75 12.53
CA GLY A 123 9.66 12.80 13.18
C GLY A 123 10.62 13.51 12.22
N GLU A 124 10.45 13.36 10.89
CA GLU A 124 11.22 14.09 9.90
C GLU A 124 10.34 15.13 9.19
N ASN A 125 10.71 16.39 9.31
CA ASN A 125 9.93 17.51 8.76
C ASN A 125 10.28 17.85 7.31
N SER A 126 11.47 17.43 6.86
CA SER A 126 11.93 17.72 5.50
C SER A 126 11.05 17.04 4.44
N PHE A 127 10.80 17.75 3.34
CA PHE A 127 10.18 17.15 2.15
C PHE A 127 11.03 16.04 1.52
N LEU A 128 12.32 15.94 1.87
CA LEU A 128 13.20 14.85 1.41
C LEU A 128 12.73 13.48 1.92
N ALA A 129 12.08 13.44 3.08
CA ALA A 129 11.43 12.22 3.57
C ALA A 129 10.29 11.77 2.63
N ASP A 130 9.52 12.70 2.08
CA ASP A 130 8.47 12.36 1.10
C ASP A 130 9.07 11.81 -0.20
N VAL A 131 10.20 12.38 -0.66
CA VAL A 131 10.92 11.85 -1.84
C VAL A 131 11.42 10.45 -1.57
N GLU A 132 12.06 10.20 -0.42
CA GLU A 132 12.56 8.88 -0.03
C GLU A 132 11.43 7.84 0.02
N ILE A 133 10.31 8.18 0.65
CA ILE A 133 9.14 7.31 0.77
C ILE A 133 8.51 7.02 -0.61
N LEU A 134 8.41 8.00 -1.49
CA LEU A 134 7.94 7.81 -2.86
C LEU A 134 8.85 6.88 -3.67
N GLU A 135 10.19 7.08 -3.57
CA GLU A 135 11.18 6.23 -4.24
C GLU A 135 11.14 4.79 -3.70
N LEU A 136 11.02 4.65 -2.37
CA LEU A 136 10.92 3.35 -1.72
C LEU A 136 9.67 2.59 -2.18
N ALA A 137 8.52 3.27 -2.23
CA ALA A 137 7.26 2.70 -2.70
C ALA A 137 7.35 2.28 -4.18
N TYR A 138 7.74 3.18 -5.06
CA TYR A 138 7.84 2.91 -6.50
C TYR A 138 8.80 1.74 -6.81
N LYS A 139 9.98 1.73 -6.16
CA LYS A 139 10.95 0.65 -6.36
C LYS A 139 10.45 -0.68 -5.85
N SER A 140 9.75 -0.70 -4.71
CA SER A 140 9.13 -1.91 -4.18
C SER A 140 8.15 -2.54 -5.16
N LEU A 141 7.29 -1.72 -5.78
CA LEU A 141 6.34 -2.16 -6.80
C LEU A 141 7.06 -2.72 -8.04
N SER A 142 8.14 -2.07 -8.46
CA SER A 142 8.95 -2.52 -9.60
C SER A 142 9.66 -3.85 -9.33
N LEU A 143 10.19 -4.05 -8.10
CA LEU A 143 10.89 -5.27 -7.69
C LEU A 143 10.00 -6.51 -7.71
N VAL A 144 8.71 -6.36 -7.50
CA VAL A 144 7.73 -7.46 -7.59
C VAL A 144 7.10 -7.58 -8.98
N GLY A 145 7.70 -6.95 -9.99
CA GLY A 145 7.33 -7.14 -11.40
C GLY A 145 6.08 -6.39 -11.85
N ILE A 146 5.69 -5.33 -11.15
CA ILE A 146 4.57 -4.48 -11.59
C ILE A 146 5.08 -3.51 -12.64
N LYS A 147 4.36 -3.43 -13.76
CA LYS A 147 4.62 -2.56 -14.90
C LYS A 147 3.51 -1.52 -15.05
N ASP A 148 3.74 -0.54 -15.93
CA ASP A 148 2.75 0.51 -16.26
C ASP A 148 2.15 1.18 -15.02
N ILE A 149 3.04 1.59 -14.10
CA ILE A 149 2.68 2.23 -12.85
C ILE A 149 2.35 3.70 -13.12
N THR A 150 1.20 4.15 -12.61
CA THR A 150 0.81 5.55 -12.54
C THR A 150 0.83 6.02 -11.09
N LEU A 151 1.47 7.15 -10.85
CA LEU A 151 1.49 7.84 -9.56
C LEU A 151 0.49 8.98 -9.60
N GLU A 152 -0.54 8.92 -8.79
CA GLU A 152 -1.44 10.04 -8.53
C GLU A 152 -0.94 10.82 -7.32
N ILE A 153 -0.89 12.14 -7.47
CA ILE A 153 -0.51 13.09 -6.42
C ILE A 153 -1.72 13.96 -6.09
N SER A 154 -1.99 14.07 -4.81
CA SER A 154 -2.96 15.00 -4.26
C SER A 154 -2.38 15.74 -3.06
N SER A 155 -3.02 16.84 -2.67
CA SER A 155 -2.73 17.53 -1.42
C SER A 155 -4.01 18.10 -0.84
N ARG A 156 -4.21 17.82 0.43
CA ARG A 156 -5.36 18.30 1.16
C ARG A 156 -5.34 19.80 1.45
N VAL A 157 -4.15 20.41 1.44
CA VAL A 157 -3.94 21.82 1.83
C VAL A 157 -4.88 22.76 1.07
N PHE A 158 -5.07 22.55 -0.23
CA PHE A 158 -5.90 23.42 -1.07
C PHE A 158 -7.39 23.33 -0.73
N LEU A 159 -7.90 22.11 -0.58
CA LEU A 159 -9.30 21.91 -0.18
C LEU A 159 -9.56 22.34 1.27
N ASP A 160 -8.64 22.08 2.18
CA ASP A 160 -8.78 22.55 3.56
C ASP A 160 -8.80 24.09 3.61
N ARG A 161 -7.96 24.75 2.81
CA ARG A 161 -7.98 26.20 2.67
C ARG A 161 -9.29 26.70 2.08
N PHE A 162 -9.81 26.03 1.05
CA PHE A 162 -11.13 26.33 0.48
C PHE A 162 -12.24 26.17 1.53
N PHE A 163 -12.29 25.04 2.25
CA PHE A 163 -13.30 24.80 3.27
C PHE A 163 -13.20 25.71 4.50
N THR A 164 -12.03 26.26 4.77
CA THR A 164 -11.85 27.29 5.80
C THR A 164 -12.54 28.59 5.38
N LYS A 165 -12.43 28.97 4.09
CA LYS A 165 -13.07 30.16 3.55
C LYS A 165 -14.60 30.08 3.55
N ILE A 166 -15.18 28.89 3.34
CA ILE A 166 -16.62 28.64 3.35
C ILE A 166 -17.12 28.01 4.65
N LYS A 167 -16.41 28.21 5.76
CA LYS A 167 -16.67 27.52 7.04
C LYS A 167 -18.14 27.67 7.51
N SER A 168 -18.73 28.84 7.31
CA SER A 168 -20.10 29.16 7.74
C SER A 168 -21.19 28.80 6.72
N SER A 169 -20.84 28.22 5.58
CA SER A 169 -21.81 27.88 4.56
C SER A 169 -22.67 26.69 5.00
N PRO A 170 -24.03 26.84 5.00
CA PRO A 170 -24.94 25.73 5.29
C PRO A 170 -24.87 24.61 4.25
N LYS A 171 -24.37 24.91 3.04
CA LYS A 171 -24.22 23.96 1.92
C LYS A 171 -22.89 23.20 1.93
N LYS A 172 -22.07 23.34 2.97
CA LYS A 172 -20.70 22.78 3.02
C LYS A 172 -20.64 21.28 2.79
N ASP A 173 -21.55 20.52 3.37
CA ASP A 173 -21.55 19.05 3.24
C ASP A 173 -22.03 18.60 1.87
N GLU A 174 -22.96 19.35 1.26
CA GLU A 174 -23.37 19.13 -0.13
C GLU A 174 -22.21 19.45 -1.09
N ILE A 175 -21.50 20.55 -0.89
CA ILE A 175 -20.31 20.87 -1.66
C ILE A 175 -19.24 19.76 -1.55
N LYS A 176 -19.01 19.20 -0.36
CA LYS A 176 -18.10 18.04 -0.19
C LYS A 176 -18.57 16.82 -0.99
N ARG A 177 -19.89 16.56 -1.00
CA ARG A 177 -20.48 15.46 -1.77
C ARG A 177 -20.24 15.65 -3.26
N LEU A 178 -20.50 16.84 -3.78
CA LEU A 178 -20.34 17.19 -5.19
C LEU A 178 -18.86 17.18 -5.61
N ILE A 179 -17.92 17.63 -4.76
CA ILE A 179 -16.47 17.53 -5.03
C ILE A 179 -16.06 16.05 -5.18
N ARG A 180 -16.58 15.12 -4.34
CA ARG A 180 -16.33 13.69 -4.49
C ARG A 180 -16.86 13.12 -5.81
N LEU A 181 -17.96 13.67 -6.30
CA LEU A 181 -18.54 13.33 -7.60
C LEU A 181 -17.85 14.02 -8.77
N LYS A 182 -16.91 14.95 -8.49
CA LYS A 182 -16.23 15.80 -9.49
C LYS A 182 -17.22 16.69 -10.27
N ASP A 183 -18.36 16.98 -9.70
CA ASP A 183 -19.42 17.79 -10.31
C ASP A 183 -19.20 19.28 -10.03
N LEU A 184 -18.27 19.88 -10.77
CA LEU A 184 -17.92 21.29 -10.62
C LEU A 184 -19.10 22.21 -10.99
N ALA A 185 -19.91 21.85 -11.98
CA ALA A 185 -21.04 22.68 -12.43
C ALA A 185 -22.04 22.88 -11.30
N SER A 186 -22.56 21.80 -10.74
CA SER A 186 -23.51 21.88 -9.60
C SER A 186 -22.91 22.57 -8.36
N ILE A 187 -21.59 22.47 -8.15
CA ILE A 187 -20.98 23.22 -7.04
C ILE A 187 -21.04 24.73 -7.29
N LEU A 188 -20.75 25.18 -8.51
CA LEU A 188 -20.73 26.60 -8.83
C LEU A 188 -22.13 27.22 -8.73
N ASP A 189 -23.20 26.45 -8.99
CA ASP A 189 -24.60 26.90 -8.86
C ASP A 189 -24.98 27.19 -7.41
N ILE A 190 -24.40 26.48 -6.45
CA ILE A 190 -24.73 26.62 -5.01
C ILE A 190 -23.71 27.41 -4.22
N LEU A 191 -22.53 27.68 -4.79
CA LEU A 191 -21.41 28.35 -4.16
C LEU A 191 -21.44 29.85 -4.47
N GLU A 192 -21.11 30.70 -3.49
CA GLU A 192 -20.97 32.14 -3.71
C GLU A 192 -19.86 32.42 -4.74
N THR A 193 -20.14 33.33 -5.69
CA THR A 193 -19.28 33.66 -6.84
C THR A 193 -17.84 34.05 -6.46
N LYS A 194 -17.64 34.69 -5.30
CA LYS A 194 -16.31 35.06 -4.80
C LYS A 194 -15.37 33.88 -4.59
N TYR A 195 -15.90 32.65 -4.42
CA TYR A 195 -15.12 31.45 -4.23
C TYR A 195 -14.92 30.62 -5.51
N HIS A 196 -15.64 30.95 -6.59
CA HIS A 196 -15.62 30.19 -7.85
C HIS A 196 -14.21 30.05 -8.43
N LYS A 197 -13.47 31.20 -8.47
CA LYS A 197 -12.13 31.23 -9.07
C LYS A 197 -11.21 30.22 -8.43
N PHE A 198 -11.08 30.23 -7.08
CA PHE A 198 -10.17 29.35 -6.39
C PHE A 198 -10.53 27.86 -6.57
N LEU A 199 -11.82 27.54 -6.55
CA LEU A 199 -12.28 26.15 -6.78
C LEU A 199 -12.04 25.71 -8.23
N LYS A 200 -12.33 26.57 -9.23
CA LYS A 200 -12.00 26.33 -10.65
C LYS A 200 -10.50 26.09 -10.84
N ASP A 201 -9.65 26.86 -10.16
CA ASP A 201 -8.19 26.70 -10.21
C ASP A 201 -7.74 25.35 -9.64
N ILE A 202 -8.33 24.88 -8.52
CA ILE A 202 -8.08 23.54 -7.97
C ILE A 202 -8.43 22.45 -9.00
N PHE A 203 -9.64 22.50 -9.57
CA PHE A 203 -10.08 21.50 -10.57
C PHE A 203 -9.26 21.58 -11.87
N SER A 204 -8.77 22.76 -12.25
CA SER A 204 -7.93 22.94 -13.46
C SER A 204 -6.59 22.22 -13.36
N CYS A 205 -6.13 21.89 -12.15
CA CYS A 205 -4.90 21.15 -11.91
C CYS A 205 -5.05 19.63 -12.14
N THR A 206 -6.28 19.12 -12.29
CA THR A 206 -6.50 17.69 -12.52
C THR A 206 -6.00 17.27 -13.91
N GLY A 207 -5.17 16.20 -13.94
CA GLY A 207 -4.60 15.66 -15.18
C GLY A 207 -3.11 15.32 -15.08
N SER A 208 -2.49 15.04 -16.24
CA SER A 208 -1.06 14.72 -16.29
C SER A 208 -0.22 15.85 -15.69
N TYR A 209 0.69 15.52 -14.75
CA TYR A 209 1.58 16.49 -14.12
C TYR A 209 2.37 17.32 -15.14
N LYS A 210 2.87 16.69 -16.20
CA LYS A 210 3.62 17.37 -17.28
C LYS A 210 2.83 18.55 -17.86
N ASN A 211 1.53 18.39 -18.05
CA ASN A 211 0.64 19.37 -18.66
C ASN A 211 0.06 20.36 -17.63
N LYS A 212 -0.10 19.92 -16.39
CA LYS A 212 -0.83 20.67 -15.35
C LYS A 212 0.05 21.39 -14.33
N LYS A 213 1.36 21.11 -14.27
CA LYS A 213 2.29 21.74 -13.32
C LYS A 213 2.25 23.28 -13.31
N ASN A 214 2.03 23.90 -14.48
CA ASN A 214 1.94 25.35 -14.55
C ASN A 214 0.65 25.91 -13.93
N ASN A 215 -0.43 25.12 -13.88
CA ASN A 215 -1.67 25.53 -13.23
C ASN A 215 -1.52 25.61 -11.70
N LEU A 216 -0.57 24.88 -11.10
CA LEU A 216 -0.27 24.96 -9.67
C LEU A 216 0.05 26.39 -9.23
N LYS A 217 0.64 27.22 -10.10
CA LYS A 217 0.95 28.62 -9.79
C LYS A 217 -0.30 29.45 -9.45
N LYS A 218 -1.46 29.10 -10.03
CA LYS A 218 -2.75 29.76 -9.76
C LYS A 218 -3.25 29.53 -8.33
N LEU A 219 -2.75 28.47 -7.67
CA LEU A 219 -3.12 28.10 -6.30
C LEU A 219 -2.29 28.82 -5.23
N LYS A 220 -1.28 29.60 -5.61
CA LYS A 220 -0.49 30.42 -4.68
C LYS A 220 -1.28 31.66 -4.26
N VAL A 221 -2.26 31.49 -3.37
CA VAL A 221 -3.16 32.56 -2.91
C VAL A 221 -2.80 33.09 -1.51
N ASP A 222 -1.95 32.39 -0.79
CA ASP A 222 -1.39 32.76 0.51
C ASP A 222 -0.11 31.92 0.79
N ASP A 223 0.57 32.22 1.90
CA ASP A 223 1.84 31.57 2.25
C ASP A 223 1.72 30.04 2.38
N LEU A 224 0.61 29.55 2.96
CA LEU A 224 0.38 28.12 3.14
C LEU A 224 0.28 27.37 1.81
N THR A 225 -0.54 27.89 0.90
CA THR A 225 -0.75 27.30 -0.43
C THR A 225 0.47 27.49 -1.32
N SER A 226 1.19 28.63 -1.19
CA SER A 226 2.44 28.87 -1.91
C SER A 226 3.53 27.86 -1.53
N LYS A 227 3.72 27.63 -0.23
CA LYS A 227 4.66 26.64 0.29
C LYS A 227 4.30 25.23 -0.18
N GLU A 228 3.03 24.88 -0.22
CA GLU A 228 2.59 23.55 -0.67
C GLU A 228 2.84 23.36 -2.17
N VAL A 229 2.61 24.38 -3.01
CA VAL A 229 2.96 24.33 -4.45
C VAL A 229 4.46 24.12 -4.64
N GLU A 230 5.29 24.78 -3.85
CA GLU A 230 6.75 24.64 -3.90
C GLU A 230 7.21 23.26 -3.45
N ASN A 231 6.60 22.73 -2.39
CA ASN A 231 6.85 21.37 -1.91
C ASN A 231 6.52 20.33 -3.00
N ILE A 232 5.32 20.39 -3.59
CA ILE A 232 4.90 19.49 -4.67
C ILE A 232 5.90 19.56 -5.84
N ASN A 233 6.24 20.75 -6.31
CA ASN A 233 7.16 20.91 -7.44
C ASN A 233 8.55 20.37 -7.11
N THR A 234 9.05 20.61 -5.90
CA THR A 234 10.38 20.16 -5.48
C THR A 234 10.43 18.65 -5.33
N ILE A 235 9.42 18.05 -4.67
CA ILE A 235 9.32 16.59 -4.51
C ILE A 235 9.25 15.93 -5.90
N MET A 236 8.37 16.40 -6.78
CA MET A 236 8.22 15.84 -8.12
C MET A 236 9.48 16.00 -8.97
N SER A 237 10.15 17.16 -8.90
CA SER A 237 11.42 17.38 -9.61
C SER A 237 12.51 16.40 -9.17
N LYS A 238 12.66 16.19 -7.85
CA LYS A 238 13.66 15.25 -7.31
C LYS A 238 13.30 13.79 -7.64
N PHE A 239 12.05 13.42 -7.49
CA PHE A 239 11.56 12.07 -7.78
C PHE A 239 11.73 11.72 -9.28
N LEU A 240 11.35 12.62 -10.19
CA LEU A 240 11.46 12.42 -11.64
C LEU A 240 12.91 12.34 -12.15
N LYS A 241 13.87 12.99 -11.49
CA LYS A 241 15.29 12.85 -11.86
C LYS A 241 15.76 11.39 -11.84
N ARG A 242 15.24 10.57 -10.93
CA ARG A 242 15.58 9.16 -10.78
C ARG A 242 14.57 8.21 -11.41
N ASN A 243 13.35 8.67 -11.68
CA ASN A 243 12.21 7.85 -12.11
C ASN A 243 11.50 8.49 -13.32
N SER A 244 12.24 8.82 -14.39
CA SER A 244 11.75 9.62 -15.53
C SER A 244 10.61 8.96 -16.35
N LYS A 245 10.46 7.64 -16.27
CA LYS A 245 9.47 6.88 -17.07
C LYS A 245 8.09 6.72 -16.41
N ILE A 246 7.92 7.19 -15.18
CA ILE A 246 6.64 7.04 -14.48
C ILE A 246 5.63 8.07 -14.97
N ASN A 247 4.39 7.63 -15.15
CA ASN A 247 3.27 8.54 -15.39
C ASN A 247 2.83 9.17 -14.08
N ILE A 248 2.76 10.51 -14.02
CA ILE A 248 2.28 11.24 -12.85
C ILE A 248 1.00 11.96 -13.21
N PHE A 249 -0.01 11.79 -12.38
CA PHE A 249 -1.32 12.42 -12.47
C PHE A 249 -1.55 13.31 -11.24
N LEU A 250 -2.09 14.49 -11.42
CA LEU A 250 -2.51 15.37 -10.34
C LEU A 250 -4.02 15.29 -10.15
N ASP A 251 -4.48 15.19 -8.92
CA ASP A 251 -5.87 15.41 -8.53
C ASP A 251 -5.95 16.14 -7.17
N LEU A 252 -5.94 17.45 -7.21
CA LEU A 252 -6.00 18.29 -6.01
C LEU A 252 -7.43 18.46 -5.48
N SER A 253 -8.42 17.94 -6.20
CA SER A 253 -9.82 17.92 -5.78
C SER A 253 -10.23 16.62 -5.08
N GLU A 254 -9.27 15.76 -4.70
CA GLU A 254 -9.53 14.53 -3.97
C GLU A 254 -9.85 14.81 -2.50
N ILE A 255 -11.01 14.33 -2.03
CA ILE A 255 -11.40 14.38 -0.61
C ILE A 255 -11.15 13.02 0.02
N ASP A 256 -10.16 12.95 0.89
CA ASP A 256 -9.87 11.76 1.68
C ASP A 256 -11.02 11.46 2.66
N LYS A 257 -11.40 10.18 2.74
CA LYS A 257 -12.36 9.69 3.73
C LYS A 257 -11.78 9.65 5.14
N LYS A 258 -10.45 9.49 5.26
CA LYS A 258 -9.72 9.47 6.53
C LYS A 258 -8.97 10.79 6.71
N TYR A 259 -9.42 11.63 7.61
CA TYR A 259 -8.92 12.98 7.88
C TYR A 259 -7.53 13.06 8.53
N TYR A 260 -6.60 12.13 8.27
CA TYR A 260 -5.30 12.14 8.97
C TYR A 260 -4.12 12.69 8.15
N HIS A 261 -4.23 12.78 6.83
CA HIS A 261 -3.19 13.41 6.00
C HIS A 261 -3.13 14.92 6.22
N SER A 262 -1.92 15.47 6.28
CA SER A 262 -1.67 16.90 6.58
C SER A 262 -0.95 17.66 5.46
N GLY A 263 -0.67 17.02 4.33
CA GLY A 263 0.05 17.59 3.20
C GLY A 263 -0.08 16.69 1.98
N LEU A 264 1.07 16.45 1.33
CA LEU A 264 1.15 15.57 0.16
C LEU A 264 0.57 14.18 0.45
N ARG A 265 -0.30 13.73 -0.44
CA ARG A 265 -0.80 12.35 -0.51
C ARG A 265 -0.49 11.79 -1.89
N PHE A 266 -0.25 10.51 -1.95
CA PHE A 266 0.00 9.83 -3.20
C PHE A 266 -0.65 8.45 -3.24
N THR A 267 -1.01 8.02 -4.45
CA THR A 267 -1.59 6.70 -4.71
C THR A 267 -0.95 6.13 -5.96
N PHE A 268 -0.53 4.87 -5.88
CA PHE A 268 -0.03 4.13 -7.03
C PHE A 268 -1.11 3.23 -7.60
N PHE A 269 -1.23 3.28 -8.92
CA PHE A 269 -2.11 2.44 -9.72
C PHE A 269 -1.31 1.66 -10.76
N SER A 270 -1.89 0.56 -11.24
CA SER A 270 -1.36 -0.19 -12.38
C SER A 270 -2.45 -0.34 -13.44
N LYS A 271 -2.06 -0.27 -14.73
CA LYS A 271 -2.98 -0.34 -15.86
C LYS A 271 -3.85 -1.63 -15.86
N ASN A 272 -3.33 -2.71 -15.32
CA ASN A 272 -3.92 -4.05 -15.47
C ASN A 272 -4.96 -4.40 -14.41
N ILE A 273 -5.15 -3.57 -13.38
CA ILE A 273 -6.10 -3.83 -12.30
C ILE A 273 -6.92 -2.60 -11.96
N ARG A 274 -8.08 -2.83 -11.35
CA ARG A 274 -8.88 -1.77 -10.73
C ARG A 274 -8.45 -1.56 -9.29
N GLY A 275 -8.46 -0.31 -8.84
CA GLY A 275 -8.09 0.09 -7.50
C GLY A 275 -6.59 0.34 -7.30
N GLU A 276 -6.29 0.85 -6.14
CA GLU A 276 -4.94 1.20 -5.73
C GLU A 276 -4.08 -0.05 -5.43
N ILE A 277 -2.79 0.02 -5.75
CA ILE A 277 -1.78 -0.99 -5.40
C ILE A 277 -0.96 -0.59 -4.17
N ALA A 278 -0.77 0.73 -3.99
CA ALA A 278 -0.17 1.31 -2.81
C ALA A 278 -0.69 2.73 -2.61
N GLN A 279 -0.72 3.19 -1.37
CA GLN A 279 -1.06 4.58 -1.05
C GLN A 279 -0.23 5.06 0.13
N GLY A 280 -0.04 6.37 0.22
CA GLY A 280 0.71 6.99 1.30
C GLY A 280 0.60 8.49 1.31
N GLY A 281 1.41 9.11 2.15
CA GLY A 281 1.47 10.55 2.24
C GLY A 281 1.96 11.05 3.59
N ARG A 282 1.93 12.36 3.74
CA ARG A 282 2.31 13.05 4.96
C ARG A 282 1.13 13.16 5.91
N TYR A 283 1.35 12.83 7.18
CA TYR A 283 0.31 12.86 8.21
C TYR A 283 0.84 13.32 9.56
N LEU A 284 -0.07 13.63 10.48
CA LEU A 284 0.25 14.07 11.84
C LEU A 284 -0.01 12.94 12.83
N VAL A 285 1.00 12.64 13.61
CA VAL A 285 0.92 11.75 14.78
C VAL A 285 0.79 12.61 16.02
N ARG A 286 -0.33 12.50 16.74
CA ARG A 286 -0.57 13.28 17.97
C ARG A 286 -0.12 12.48 19.18
N LYS A 287 0.73 13.08 20.01
CA LYS A 287 1.08 12.57 21.33
C LYS A 287 0.93 13.71 22.32
N ASP A 288 -0.03 13.61 23.22
CA ASP A 288 -0.37 14.67 24.16
C ASP A 288 -0.52 16.01 23.39
N ASP A 289 0.15 17.07 23.79
CA ASP A 289 0.14 18.37 23.11
C ASP A 289 1.15 18.48 21.95
N LYS A 290 1.96 17.43 21.70
CA LYS A 290 2.97 17.45 20.65
C LYS A 290 2.42 16.79 19.37
N LYS A 291 2.67 17.46 18.25
CA LYS A 291 2.38 16.95 16.89
C LYS A 291 3.70 16.54 16.26
N LEU A 292 3.84 15.26 15.92
CA LEU A 292 4.95 14.76 15.11
C LEU A 292 4.50 14.63 13.66
N ILE A 293 5.32 15.10 12.75
CA ILE A 293 5.10 14.88 11.32
C ILE A 293 5.62 13.49 10.98
N ALA A 294 4.87 12.78 10.16
CA ALA A 294 5.24 11.50 9.60
C ALA A 294 4.91 11.46 8.10
N THR A 295 5.64 10.67 7.37
CA THR A 295 5.33 10.32 5.99
C THR A 295 5.57 8.83 5.79
N GLY A 296 4.70 8.15 5.05
CA GLY A 296 4.79 6.71 4.86
C GLY A 296 3.86 6.20 3.79
N PHE A 297 3.88 4.90 3.57
CA PHE A 297 3.00 4.25 2.62
C PHE A 297 2.70 2.81 2.99
N THR A 298 1.62 2.32 2.42
CA THR A 298 1.17 0.93 2.50
C THR A 298 0.97 0.36 1.10
N CYS A 299 1.51 -0.83 0.87
CA CYS A 299 1.19 -1.69 -0.27
C CYS A 299 0.14 -2.72 0.14
N TYR A 300 -0.74 -3.07 -0.79
CA TYR A 300 -1.81 -4.03 -0.62
C TYR A 300 -1.50 -5.31 -1.39
N MET A 301 -1.18 -6.39 -0.68
CA MET A 301 -0.68 -7.62 -1.30
C MET A 301 -1.66 -8.24 -2.29
N ASP A 302 -2.95 -8.23 -1.98
CA ASP A 302 -4.01 -8.68 -2.89
C ASP A 302 -3.98 -7.95 -4.25
N SER A 303 -3.74 -6.63 -4.22
CA SER A 303 -3.59 -5.80 -5.42
C SER A 303 -2.25 -6.06 -6.12
N LEU A 304 -1.14 -6.24 -5.36
CA LEU A 304 0.18 -6.55 -5.94
C LEU A 304 0.16 -7.87 -6.70
N LEU A 305 -0.46 -8.91 -6.12
CA LEU A 305 -0.58 -10.23 -6.75
C LEU A 305 -1.38 -10.18 -8.06
N ARG A 306 -2.44 -9.37 -8.11
CA ARG A 306 -3.23 -9.17 -9.34
C ARG A 306 -2.50 -8.33 -10.40
N ALA A 307 -1.71 -7.33 -9.97
CA ALA A 307 -1.03 -6.40 -10.86
C ALA A 307 0.26 -6.97 -11.46
N SER A 308 0.92 -7.88 -10.74
CA SER A 308 2.20 -8.42 -11.15
C SER A 308 2.08 -9.46 -12.26
N SER A 309 2.95 -9.35 -13.26
CA SER A 309 3.15 -10.40 -14.27
C SER A 309 4.09 -11.52 -13.81
N THR A 310 4.71 -11.37 -12.64
CA THR A 310 5.69 -12.33 -12.11
C THR A 310 4.99 -13.56 -11.57
N LYS A 311 5.29 -14.72 -12.17
CA LYS A 311 4.87 -16.02 -11.66
C LYS A 311 6.07 -16.69 -11.02
N ILE A 312 6.00 -16.93 -9.71
CA ILE A 312 7.04 -17.65 -9.00
C ILE A 312 6.62 -19.12 -8.92
N SER A 313 7.46 -19.99 -9.45
CA SER A 313 7.30 -21.43 -9.33
C SER A 313 8.61 -22.06 -8.88
N HIS A 314 8.55 -22.99 -7.97
CA HIS A 314 9.71 -23.81 -7.65
C HIS A 314 10.01 -24.77 -8.81
N LYS A 315 11.30 -24.93 -9.12
CA LYS A 315 11.76 -26.01 -10.03
C LYS A 315 11.58 -27.34 -9.31
N LYS A 316 10.42 -28.00 -9.50
CA LYS A 316 10.15 -29.30 -8.86
C LYS A 316 10.88 -30.41 -9.57
N ILE A 317 11.60 -31.23 -8.81
CA ILE A 317 12.29 -32.43 -9.28
C ILE A 317 11.73 -33.67 -8.60
N LEU A 318 11.33 -34.70 -9.40
CA LEU A 318 10.95 -36.00 -8.91
C LEU A 318 12.19 -36.88 -8.78
N VAL A 319 12.41 -37.43 -7.60
CA VAL A 319 13.58 -38.27 -7.28
C VAL A 319 13.17 -39.55 -6.59
N PRO A 320 13.97 -40.63 -6.66
CA PRO A 320 13.72 -41.87 -5.89
C PRO A 320 13.71 -41.57 -4.38
N PHE A 321 12.91 -42.32 -3.62
CA PHE A 321 12.82 -42.14 -2.17
C PHE A 321 14.17 -42.33 -1.46
N ASN A 322 14.97 -43.28 -1.93
CA ASN A 322 16.27 -43.69 -1.36
C ASN A 322 17.45 -42.90 -1.91
N ILE A 323 17.20 -41.74 -2.54
CA ILE A 323 18.29 -40.85 -3.02
C ILE A 323 19.25 -40.47 -1.88
N SER A 324 20.54 -40.42 -2.18
CA SER A 324 21.56 -40.09 -1.17
C SER A 324 21.37 -38.69 -0.56
N LYS A 325 21.70 -38.55 0.74
CA LYS A 325 21.67 -37.25 1.44
C LYS A 325 22.50 -36.18 0.71
N LYS A 326 23.65 -36.57 0.14
CA LYS A 326 24.55 -35.67 -0.62
C LYS A 326 23.82 -35.09 -1.84
N ASN A 327 23.11 -35.90 -2.62
CA ASN A 327 22.34 -35.46 -3.78
C ASN A 327 21.13 -34.60 -3.38
N LEU A 328 20.45 -34.92 -2.29
CA LEU A 328 19.38 -34.09 -1.76
C LEU A 328 19.87 -32.67 -1.43
N GLN A 329 20.96 -32.57 -0.68
CA GLN A 329 21.54 -31.26 -0.33
C GLN A 329 22.01 -30.48 -1.58
N LEU A 330 22.59 -31.19 -2.57
CA LEU A 330 23.01 -30.58 -3.82
C LEU A 330 21.81 -29.97 -4.59
N PHE A 331 20.70 -30.71 -4.67
CA PHE A 331 19.50 -30.25 -5.37
C PHE A 331 18.83 -29.08 -4.63
N ILE A 332 18.77 -29.10 -3.29
CA ILE A 332 18.29 -27.98 -2.48
C ILE A 332 19.16 -26.73 -2.73
N LYS A 333 20.50 -26.85 -2.68
CA LYS A 333 21.42 -25.76 -2.98
C LYS A 333 21.25 -25.19 -4.41
N LYS A 334 20.87 -26.03 -5.37
CA LYS A 334 20.55 -25.61 -6.75
C LYS A 334 19.12 -25.04 -6.90
N GLY A 335 18.38 -24.86 -5.82
CA GLY A 335 17.06 -24.26 -5.81
C GLY A 335 15.91 -25.18 -6.28
N TYR A 336 16.11 -26.50 -6.24
CA TYR A 336 15.03 -27.44 -6.55
C TYR A 336 14.15 -27.71 -5.32
N SER A 337 12.83 -27.77 -5.56
CA SER A 337 11.85 -28.35 -4.65
C SER A 337 11.77 -29.86 -4.92
N ILE A 338 12.11 -30.68 -3.95
CA ILE A 338 12.29 -32.12 -4.12
C ILE A 338 11.02 -32.86 -3.77
N LEU A 339 10.49 -33.64 -4.70
CA LEU A 339 9.43 -34.60 -4.48
C LEU A 339 10.05 -36.01 -4.50
N ARG A 340 10.05 -36.70 -3.35
CA ARG A 340 10.48 -38.10 -3.27
C ARG A 340 9.34 -39.03 -3.68
N TYR A 341 9.62 -39.90 -4.62
CA TYR A 341 8.65 -40.89 -5.08
C TYR A 341 8.72 -42.15 -4.23
N THR A 342 7.61 -42.49 -3.64
CA THR A 342 7.49 -43.68 -2.72
C THR A 342 6.91 -44.91 -3.40
N GLY A 343 6.52 -44.81 -4.66
CA GLY A 343 5.94 -45.93 -5.40
C GLY A 343 7.01 -46.86 -6.01
N GLU A 344 6.58 -48.03 -6.47
CA GLU A 344 7.44 -49.09 -7.03
C GLU A 344 7.86 -48.86 -8.49
N LYS A 345 7.20 -47.95 -9.20
CA LYS A 345 7.49 -47.69 -10.62
C LYS A 345 8.77 -46.89 -10.82
N ASN A 346 9.52 -47.22 -11.87
CA ASN A 346 10.69 -46.46 -12.26
C ASN A 346 10.29 -45.01 -12.62
N ILE A 347 11.10 -44.06 -12.14
CA ILE A 347 10.90 -42.63 -12.45
C ILE A 347 11.18 -42.43 -13.93
N ASN A 348 10.21 -41.86 -14.62
CA ASN A 348 10.28 -41.51 -16.03
C ASN A 348 9.54 -40.19 -16.30
N LYS A 349 9.64 -39.71 -17.53
CA LYS A 349 9.03 -38.44 -17.95
C LYS A 349 7.51 -38.39 -17.72
N LYS A 350 6.78 -39.48 -18.01
CA LYS A 350 5.32 -39.58 -17.85
C LYS A 350 4.93 -39.44 -16.37
N LEU A 351 5.64 -40.18 -15.50
CA LEU A 351 5.40 -40.14 -14.06
C LEU A 351 5.69 -38.75 -13.49
N ALA A 352 6.79 -38.12 -13.89
CA ALA A 352 7.16 -36.79 -13.44
C ALA A 352 6.10 -35.72 -13.86
N ARG A 353 5.55 -35.81 -15.08
CA ARG A 353 4.44 -34.95 -15.52
C ARG A 353 3.17 -35.14 -14.70
N ASN A 354 2.81 -36.39 -14.42
CA ASN A 354 1.64 -36.70 -13.57
C ASN A 354 1.79 -36.15 -12.17
N GLN A 355 3.03 -36.10 -11.62
CA GLN A 355 3.36 -35.51 -10.33
C GLN A 355 3.60 -33.97 -10.41
N LYS A 356 3.30 -33.34 -11.55
CA LYS A 356 3.50 -31.90 -11.80
C LYS A 356 4.94 -31.42 -11.50
N CYS A 357 5.94 -32.28 -11.80
CA CYS A 357 7.36 -31.95 -11.70
C CYS A 357 7.91 -31.54 -13.06
N GLN A 358 8.69 -30.43 -13.09
CA GLN A 358 9.37 -29.95 -14.32
C GLN A 358 10.64 -30.74 -14.64
N PHE A 359 11.18 -31.43 -13.64
CA PHE A 359 12.41 -32.20 -13.73
C PHE A 359 12.24 -33.57 -13.05
N TYR A 360 13.05 -34.52 -13.47
CA TYR A 360 13.11 -35.82 -12.82
C TYR A 360 14.54 -36.37 -12.86
N LEU A 361 14.87 -37.25 -11.92
CA LEU A 361 16.16 -37.93 -11.85
C LEU A 361 16.02 -39.32 -12.48
N GLU A 362 16.78 -39.57 -13.54
CA GLU A 362 16.89 -40.84 -14.21
C GLU A 362 18.35 -41.16 -14.45
N ASN A 363 18.83 -42.33 -14.03
CA ASN A 363 20.22 -42.76 -14.13
C ASN A 363 21.21 -41.69 -13.60
N ASN A 364 20.95 -41.16 -12.42
CA ASN A 364 21.72 -40.08 -11.77
C ASN A 364 21.86 -38.77 -12.59
N LYS A 365 21.08 -38.61 -13.67
CA LYS A 365 21.04 -37.39 -14.48
C LYS A 365 19.71 -36.67 -14.31
N ILE A 366 19.76 -35.33 -14.14
CA ILE A 366 18.56 -34.51 -14.14
C ILE A 366 18.06 -34.34 -15.57
N LYS A 367 16.82 -34.73 -15.82
CA LYS A 367 16.12 -34.57 -17.10
C LYS A 367 14.92 -33.64 -16.94
N LYS A 368 14.57 -32.94 -18.03
CA LYS A 368 13.38 -32.07 -18.10
C LYS A 368 12.19 -32.89 -18.62
N THR A 369 11.01 -32.63 -18.06
CA THR A 369 9.77 -33.34 -18.43
C THR A 369 9.20 -32.94 -19.79
#